data_363e2c685875a55b08f3b7355f46da62
#
_entry.id   363e2c685875a55b08f3b7355f46da62
#
_cell.length_a   1.000
_cell.length_b   1.000
_cell.length_c   1.000
_cell.angle_alpha   90.00
_cell.angle_beta   90.00
_cell.angle_gamma   90.00
#
_symmetry.space_group_name_H-M   'P 1'
#
loop_
_entity.id
_entity.type
_entity.pdbx_description
1 polymer ?
#
loop_
_entity_poly.entity_id
_entity_poly.type
_entity_poly.pdbx_seq_one_letter_code
_entity_poly.pdbx_strand_id
1 'polypeptide(L)'
;MYCIAGKNQCSIDALEYLLNRPDVKNENICVCPNNDDSGEDTWQPSLLKFANKKNIQSKDLKELYSINDLKFFSLEYDRIVDTTNFESNKLFNFHFSLLPKYRGC
;
A
#
# COMPACT_ATOMS: atom_id res chain seq x y z
N MET A 1 0.60 -4.17 -12.37
CA MET A 1 -0.10 -4.15 -11.08
C MET A 1 0.62 -3.23 -10.10
N TYR A 2 -0.11 -2.31 -9.57
CA TYR A 2 0.38 -1.39 -8.53
C TYR A 2 -0.13 -1.86 -7.18
N CYS A 3 0.72 -1.90 -6.18
CA CYS A 3 0.30 -2.26 -4.83
C CYS A 3 0.78 -1.22 -3.83
N ILE A 4 -0.14 -0.75 -3.01
CA ILE A 4 0.17 0.12 -1.88
C ILE A 4 0.09 -0.73 -0.62
N ALA A 5 1.21 -0.86 0.08
CA ALA A 5 1.28 -1.57 1.35
C ALA A 5 1.60 -0.58 2.45
N GLY A 6 0.88 -0.67 3.56
CA GLY A 6 1.15 0.22 4.68
C GLY A 6 -0.06 0.58 5.48
N LYS A 7 0.00 1.78 6.05
CA LYS A 7 -1.03 2.27 6.96
C LYS A 7 -1.09 3.80 6.90
N ASN A 8 -2.07 4.34 7.61
CA ASN A 8 -2.22 5.76 7.84
C ASN A 8 -2.58 6.56 6.60
N GLN A 9 -2.69 7.85 6.81
CA GLN A 9 -3.08 8.78 5.76
C GLN A 9 -2.12 8.75 4.58
N CYS A 10 -0.85 8.47 4.84
CA CYS A 10 0.16 8.43 3.80
C CYS A 10 -0.19 7.39 2.72
N SER A 11 -0.55 6.17 3.17
CA SER A 11 -0.92 5.10 2.23
C SER A 11 -2.23 5.42 1.52
N ILE A 12 -3.18 6.04 2.22
CA ILE A 12 -4.44 6.46 1.62
C ILE A 12 -4.20 7.50 0.54
N ASP A 13 -3.35 8.49 0.81
CA ASP A 13 -3.02 9.52 -0.15
C ASP A 13 -2.35 8.93 -1.39
N ALA A 14 -1.47 7.95 -1.19
CA ALA A 14 -0.82 7.27 -2.31
C ALA A 14 -1.82 6.51 -3.16
N LEU A 15 -2.76 5.82 -2.53
CA LEU A 15 -3.81 5.11 -3.25
C LEU A 15 -4.70 6.09 -4.02
N GLU A 16 -5.08 7.18 -3.38
CA GLU A 16 -5.91 8.20 -4.03
C GLU A 16 -5.19 8.80 -5.24
N TYR A 17 -3.89 9.01 -5.13
CA TYR A 17 -3.10 9.49 -6.25
C TYR A 17 -3.20 8.54 -7.45
N LEU A 18 -3.07 7.23 -7.20
CA LEU A 18 -3.18 6.25 -8.26
C LEU A 18 -4.58 6.22 -8.87
N LEU A 19 -5.60 6.33 -8.02
CA LEU A 19 -6.99 6.31 -8.50
C LEU A 19 -7.30 7.48 -9.42
N ASN A 20 -6.58 8.60 -9.27
CA ASN A 20 -6.80 9.79 -10.08
C ASN A 20 -5.96 9.81 -11.35
N ARG A 21 -5.12 8.79 -11.57
CA ARG A 21 -4.32 8.73 -12.78
C ARG A 21 -5.12 8.10 -13.91
N PRO A 22 -5.28 8.81 -15.04
CA PRO A 22 -6.09 8.29 -16.14
C PRO A 22 -5.47 7.10 -16.85
N ASP A 23 -4.16 6.89 -16.69
CA ASP A 23 -3.44 5.80 -17.34
C ASP A 23 -3.38 4.54 -16.48
N VAL A 24 -3.97 4.56 -15.28
CA VAL A 24 -3.96 3.41 -14.36
C VAL A 24 -5.40 2.98 -14.11
N LYS A 25 -5.70 1.74 -14.45
CA LYS A 25 -7.04 1.18 -14.25
C LYS A 25 -7.16 0.60 -12.84
N ASN A 26 -8.35 0.72 -12.25
CA ASN A 26 -8.59 0.22 -10.88
C ASN A 26 -8.28 -1.27 -10.73
N GLU A 27 -8.55 -2.06 -11.77
CA GLU A 27 -8.26 -3.49 -11.73
C GLU A 27 -6.76 -3.80 -11.66
N ASN A 28 -5.92 -2.82 -11.93
CA ASN A 28 -4.47 -2.94 -11.85
C ASN A 28 -3.91 -2.35 -10.57
N ILE A 29 -4.76 -2.10 -9.58
CA ILE A 29 -4.36 -1.55 -8.29
C ILE A 29 -4.83 -2.50 -7.20
N CYS A 30 -3.99 -2.72 -6.20
CA CYS A 30 -4.37 -3.44 -5.00
C CYS A 30 -3.71 -2.80 -3.78
N VAL A 31 -4.17 -3.20 -2.60
CA VAL A 31 -3.58 -2.76 -1.34
C VAL A 31 -3.15 -3.97 -0.53
N CYS A 32 -2.16 -3.79 0.31
CA CYS A 32 -1.71 -4.77 1.28
C CYS A 32 -1.63 -4.06 2.63
N PRO A 33 -2.75 -4.00 3.36
CA PRO A 33 -2.78 -3.25 4.62
C PRO A 33 -1.93 -3.89 5.69
N ASN A 34 -1.56 -3.08 6.70
CA ASN A 34 -0.90 -3.60 7.89
C ASN A 34 -1.79 -4.64 8.58
N ASN A 35 -1.14 -5.54 9.33
CA ASN A 35 -1.85 -6.61 10.04
C ASN A 35 -2.85 -6.08 11.04
N ASP A 36 -2.60 -4.92 11.63
CA ASP A 36 -3.49 -4.32 12.62
C ASP A 36 -4.59 -3.47 12.01
N ASP A 37 -4.69 -3.43 10.69
CA ASP A 37 -5.75 -2.69 10.03
C ASP A 37 -7.02 -3.55 10.01
N SER A 38 -7.98 -3.19 10.86
CA SER A 38 -9.22 -3.95 11.00
C SER A 38 -10.29 -3.57 9.98
N GLY A 39 -10.02 -2.60 9.12
CA GLY A 39 -11.02 -2.10 8.18
C GLY A 39 -11.90 -1.01 8.77
N GLU A 40 -11.52 -0.46 9.90
CA GLU A 40 -12.25 0.63 10.55
C GLU A 40 -11.28 1.73 10.92
N ASP A 41 -11.75 2.98 10.82
CA ASP A 41 -10.96 4.10 11.28
C ASP A 41 -10.92 4.10 12.80
N THR A 42 -9.72 4.28 13.32
CA THR A 42 -9.51 4.44 14.77
C THR A 42 -8.84 5.80 14.97
N TRP A 43 -7.82 5.86 15.83
CA TRP A 43 -6.99 7.06 15.88
C TRP A 43 -6.14 7.23 14.61
N GLN A 44 -6.04 6.16 13.81
CA GLN A 44 -5.43 6.19 12.49
C GLN A 44 -6.47 5.83 11.45
N PRO A 45 -6.45 6.45 10.26
CA PRO A 45 -7.36 6.06 9.20
C PRO A 45 -6.98 4.70 8.63
N SER A 46 -7.99 3.95 8.20
CA SER A 46 -7.81 2.60 7.68
C SER A 46 -7.63 2.60 6.17
N LEU A 47 -6.50 2.07 5.71
CA LEU A 47 -6.27 1.86 4.29
C LEU A 47 -7.26 0.85 3.73
N LEU A 48 -7.52 -0.23 4.48
CA LEU A 48 -8.45 -1.27 4.05
C LEU A 48 -9.86 -0.72 3.86
N LYS A 49 -10.33 0.11 4.80
CA LYS A 49 -11.64 0.74 4.68
C LYS A 49 -11.72 1.62 3.44
N PHE A 50 -10.71 2.42 3.22
CA PHE A 50 -10.67 3.31 2.06
C PHE A 50 -10.67 2.51 0.75
N ALA A 51 -9.87 1.45 0.69
CA ALA A 51 -9.80 0.59 -0.50
C ALA A 51 -11.16 -0.09 -0.76
N ASN A 52 -11.79 -0.61 0.29
CA ASN A 52 -13.11 -1.23 0.15
C ASN A 52 -14.15 -0.24 -0.36
N LYS A 53 -14.11 0.97 0.15
CA LYS A 53 -15.01 2.04 -0.30
C LYS A 53 -14.82 2.36 -1.78
N LYS A 54 -13.62 2.23 -2.27
CA LYS A 54 -13.28 2.51 -3.67
C LYS A 54 -13.30 1.26 -4.56
N ASN A 55 -13.71 0.12 -4.00
CA ASN A 55 -13.75 -1.16 -4.71
C ASN A 55 -12.38 -1.59 -5.21
N ILE A 56 -11.35 -1.32 -4.43
CA ILE A 56 -9.98 -1.75 -4.72
C ILE A 56 -9.69 -3.02 -3.93
N GLN A 57 -9.18 -4.02 -4.61
CA GLN A 57 -8.88 -5.32 -4.02
C GLN A 57 -7.73 -5.25 -3.03
N SER A 58 -7.78 -6.09 -2.00
CA SER A 58 -6.66 -6.28 -1.08
C SER A 58 -6.02 -7.64 -1.35
N LYS A 59 -4.71 -7.72 -1.17
CA LYS A 59 -3.95 -8.95 -1.40
C LYS A 59 -2.94 -9.16 -0.29
N ASP A 60 -2.66 -10.43 0.00
CA ASP A 60 -1.59 -10.81 0.91
C ASP A 60 -0.24 -10.76 0.21
N LEU A 61 0.83 -10.67 1.00
CA LEU A 61 2.18 -10.70 0.45
C LEU A 61 2.41 -11.92 -0.43
N LYS A 62 1.90 -13.08 -0.02
CA LYS A 62 2.08 -14.31 -0.79
C LYS A 62 1.49 -14.22 -2.19
N GLU A 63 0.35 -13.57 -2.31
CA GLU A 63 -0.28 -13.37 -3.60
C GLU A 63 0.56 -12.44 -4.49
N LEU A 64 1.27 -11.51 -3.87
CA LEU A 64 2.08 -10.53 -4.59
C LEU A 64 3.39 -11.11 -5.10
N TYR A 65 3.91 -12.14 -4.45
CA TYR A 65 5.23 -12.70 -4.78
C TYR A 65 5.33 -13.17 -6.24
N SER A 66 4.25 -13.68 -6.79
CA SER A 66 4.27 -14.25 -8.14
C SER A 66 3.87 -13.28 -9.25
N ILE A 67 3.65 -12.03 -8.93
CA ILE A 67 3.26 -11.03 -9.92
C ILE A 67 4.51 -10.40 -10.53
N ASN A 68 4.81 -10.73 -11.77
CA ASN A 68 6.05 -10.30 -12.43
C ASN A 68 6.16 -8.80 -12.63
N ASP A 69 5.05 -8.15 -12.98
CA ASP A 69 5.03 -6.73 -13.29
C ASP A 69 4.55 -5.88 -12.12
N LEU A 70 4.66 -6.41 -10.91
CA LEU A 70 4.24 -5.71 -9.71
C LEU A 70 5.12 -4.49 -9.46
N LYS A 71 4.48 -3.37 -9.15
CA LYS A 71 5.13 -2.19 -8.59
C LYS A 71 4.64 -2.04 -7.16
N PHE A 72 5.50 -2.37 -6.22
CA PHE A 72 5.15 -2.48 -4.81
C PHE A 72 5.69 -1.27 -4.05
N PHE A 73 4.79 -0.55 -3.42
CA PHE A 73 5.14 0.64 -2.63
C PHE A 73 4.81 0.38 -1.17
N SER A 74 5.83 0.23 -0.38
CA SER A 74 5.70 0.02 1.05
C SER A 74 5.83 1.37 1.77
N LEU A 75 4.76 1.79 2.43
CA LEU A 75 4.66 3.09 3.08
C LEU A 75 4.39 2.86 4.56
N GLU A 76 5.44 2.87 5.37
CA GLU A 76 5.32 2.58 6.80
C GLU A 76 4.66 1.23 7.07
N TYR A 77 5.01 0.24 6.25
CA TYR A 77 4.47 -1.10 6.39
C TYR A 77 5.06 -1.77 7.63
N ASP A 78 4.24 -2.53 8.36
CA ASP A 78 4.63 -3.11 9.64
C ASP A 78 5.40 -4.42 9.55
N ARG A 79 5.64 -4.91 8.33
CA ARG A 79 6.40 -6.15 8.11
C ARG A 79 7.73 -5.86 7.45
N ILE A 80 8.71 -6.68 7.79
CA ILE A 80 9.97 -6.71 7.06
C ILE A 80 9.71 -7.52 5.80
N VAL A 81 9.92 -6.88 4.67
CA VAL A 81 9.67 -7.50 3.38
C VAL A 81 10.96 -8.10 2.84
N ASP A 82 10.97 -9.42 2.65
CA ASP A 82 12.09 -10.10 2.04
C ASP A 82 11.95 -10.01 0.53
N THR A 83 12.74 -9.15 -0.10
CA THR A 83 12.62 -8.88 -1.53
C THR A 83 12.96 -10.08 -2.39
N THR A 84 13.69 -11.06 -1.86
CA THR A 84 14.06 -12.24 -2.64
C THR A 84 12.87 -13.16 -2.93
N ASN A 85 11.77 -13.00 -2.20
CA ASN A 85 10.56 -13.78 -2.43
C ASN A 85 9.75 -13.26 -3.62
N PHE A 86 10.01 -12.04 -4.08
CA PHE A 86 9.25 -11.43 -5.15
C PHE A 86 9.86 -11.73 -6.51
N GLU A 87 9.03 -12.04 -7.48
CA GLU A 87 9.48 -12.13 -8.87
C GLU A 87 9.76 -10.76 -9.45
N SER A 88 9.00 -9.75 -9.02
CA SER A 88 9.24 -8.37 -9.45
C SER A 88 10.46 -7.79 -8.76
N ASN A 89 11.19 -6.92 -9.46
CA ASN A 89 12.27 -6.13 -8.87
C ASN A 89 11.90 -4.66 -8.69
N LYS A 90 10.64 -4.32 -8.89
CA LYS A 90 10.16 -2.94 -8.76
C LYS A 90 9.52 -2.76 -7.39
N LEU A 91 10.36 -2.81 -6.37
CA LEU A 91 9.94 -2.75 -4.98
C LEU A 91 10.50 -1.48 -4.37
N PHE A 92 9.62 -0.64 -3.84
CA PHE A 92 9.99 0.67 -3.29
C PHE A 92 9.54 0.73 -1.84
N ASN A 93 10.48 1.06 -0.96
CA ASN A 93 10.23 1.12 0.46
C ASN A 93 10.45 2.54 0.96
N PHE A 94 9.43 3.10 1.60
CA PHE A 94 9.48 4.45 2.13
C PHE A 94 9.34 4.40 3.65
N HIS A 95 10.41 4.79 4.33
CA HIS A 95 10.39 4.98 5.77
C HIS A 95 10.49 6.46 6.05
N PHE A 96 9.57 6.95 6.84
CA PHE A 96 9.58 8.34 7.21
C PHE A 96 10.29 8.49 8.54
N SER A 97 11.23 9.42 8.56
CA SER A 97 11.98 9.70 9.78
C SER A 97 11.04 10.20 10.87
N LEU A 98 11.41 9.92 12.11
CA LEU A 98 10.67 10.43 13.27
C LEU A 98 10.99 11.88 13.59
N LEU A 99 11.58 12.60 12.66
CA LEU A 99 11.87 14.01 12.87
C LEU A 99 10.57 14.76 13.15
N PRO A 100 10.57 15.60 14.20
CA PRO A 100 9.33 16.23 14.62
C PRO A 100 8.65 17.09 13.57
N LYS A 101 9.42 17.68 12.68
CA LYS A 101 8.86 18.53 11.63
C LYS A 101 8.30 17.77 10.46
N TYR A 102 8.48 16.48 10.43
CA TYR A 102 8.00 15.66 9.34
C TYR A 102 6.51 15.40 9.52
N ARG A 103 5.73 15.63 8.49
CA ARG A 103 4.27 15.54 8.56
C ARG A 103 3.72 14.66 7.47
N GLY A 104 2.70 13.89 7.82
CA GLY A 104 1.94 13.06 6.93
C GLY A 104 2.84 12.05 6.24
N CYS A 105 2.89 12.12 5.00
CA CYS A 105 3.88 11.36 4.27
C CYS A 105 5.11 12.17 4.22
#